data_22476d1ddb50f84aabc8566eaabd93de
#
_entry.id   22476d1ddb50f84aabc8566eaabd93de
#
_cell.length_a   1.000
_cell.length_b   1.000
_cell.length_c   1.000
_cell.angle_alpha   90.00
_cell.angle_beta   90.00
_cell.angle_gamma   90.00
#
_symmetry.space_group_name_H-M   'P 1'
#
loop_
_entity.id
_entity.type
_entity.pdbx_description
1 polymer ?
#
loop_
_entity_poly.entity_id
_entity_poly.type
_entity_poly.pdbx_seq_one_letter_code
_entity_poly.pdbx_strand_id
1 'polypeptide(L)'
;GYVDVADQGADYTACAILAVINKDFYLVDYVFNKSNTDVTLPLIAAKLNEWKVTYCRVESNSMGAMFSKKLQKDVKTKILQVHNTTNKQTRILMNSVFIQQRINFLRSGTAENELFIENVMNYSKEGKNKNDDAPDCLAGLSIFAQSMFKHLI
;
A
#
# COMPACT_ATOMS: atom_id res chain seq x y z
N GLY A 1 6.01 4.57 1.57
CA GLY A 1 4.94 3.61 1.87
C GLY A 1 3.55 4.12 1.59
N TYR A 2 2.61 3.21 1.52
CA TYR A 2 1.18 3.51 1.44
C TYR A 2 0.40 2.52 2.29
N VAL A 3 -0.61 3.01 3.02
CA VAL A 3 -1.48 2.20 3.89
C VAL A 3 -2.94 2.49 3.57
N ASP A 4 -3.69 1.45 3.32
CA ASP A 4 -5.15 1.42 3.28
C ASP A 4 -5.65 0.63 4.51
N VAL A 5 -6.34 1.30 5.41
CA VAL A 5 -6.78 0.73 6.69
C VAL A 5 -8.21 0.21 6.53
N ALA A 6 -8.42 -1.07 6.85
CA ALA A 6 -9.75 -1.67 6.86
C ALA A 6 -10.70 -0.93 7.81
N ASP A 7 -11.90 -0.62 7.34
CA ASP A 7 -12.94 0.03 8.16
C ASP A 7 -13.59 -0.95 9.14
N GLN A 8 -13.82 -2.19 8.73
CA GLN A 8 -14.37 -3.26 9.60
C GLN A 8 -13.95 -4.66 9.12
N GLY A 9 -14.00 -5.64 10.03
CA GLY A 9 -13.46 -6.99 9.97
C GLY A 9 -13.65 -7.90 8.75
N ALA A 10 -14.22 -7.43 7.64
CA ALA A 10 -14.31 -8.17 6.38
C ALA A 10 -13.17 -7.81 5.41
N ASP A 11 -12.62 -6.60 5.51
CA ASP A 11 -11.64 -6.05 4.58
C ASP A 11 -10.20 -6.26 5.09
N TYR A 12 -9.25 -6.19 4.19
CA TYR A 12 -7.83 -6.25 4.53
C TYR A 12 -7.28 -4.87 4.85
N THR A 13 -6.52 -4.75 5.93
CA THR A 13 -5.54 -3.68 6.05
C THR A 13 -4.37 -4.02 5.15
N ALA A 14 -4.08 -3.14 4.20
CA ALA A 14 -3.00 -3.29 3.25
C ALA A 14 -1.95 -2.20 3.46
N CYS A 15 -0.69 -2.59 3.58
CA CYS A 15 0.45 -1.68 3.55
C CYS A 15 1.46 -2.18 2.52
N ALA A 16 1.99 -1.28 1.72
CA ALA A 16 3.02 -1.60 0.74
C ALA A 16 4.18 -0.61 0.85
N ILE A 17 5.41 -1.13 0.81
CA ILE A 17 6.65 -0.36 0.95
C ILE A 17 7.43 -0.44 -0.36
N LEU A 18 7.75 0.73 -0.92
CA LEU A 18 8.51 0.89 -2.15
C LEU A 18 9.89 1.47 -1.86
N ALA A 19 10.92 0.86 -2.40
CA ALA A 19 12.26 1.40 -2.47
C ALA A 19 12.58 1.86 -3.89
N VAL A 20 13.33 2.96 -4.02
CA VAL A 20 13.86 3.44 -5.29
C VAL A 20 15.37 3.26 -5.27
N ILE A 21 15.88 2.41 -6.18
CA ILE A 21 17.28 2.03 -6.25
C ILE A 21 17.73 2.18 -7.71
N ASN A 22 18.74 3.02 -7.98
CA ASN A 22 19.26 3.27 -9.33
C ASN A 22 18.18 3.63 -10.37
N LYS A 23 17.17 4.43 -9.96
CA LYS A 23 16.01 4.84 -10.76
C LYS A 23 14.95 3.77 -11.00
N ASP A 24 15.13 2.57 -10.49
CA ASP A 24 14.15 1.48 -10.54
C ASP A 24 13.31 1.42 -9.26
N PHE A 25 12.05 1.03 -9.42
CA PHE A 25 11.09 0.91 -8.33
C PHE A 25 10.98 -0.55 -7.89
N TYR A 26 11.16 -0.80 -6.58
CA TYR A 26 11.07 -2.13 -5.99
C TYR A 26 10.03 -2.14 -4.87
N LEU A 27 9.03 -2.98 -5.01
CA LEU A 27 8.10 -3.26 -3.94
C LEU A 27 8.75 -4.29 -3.00
N VAL A 28 9.20 -3.81 -1.84
CA VAL A 28 10.15 -4.55 -0.99
C VAL A 28 9.49 -5.25 0.19
N ASP A 29 8.35 -4.73 0.67
CA ASP A 29 7.65 -5.35 1.81
C ASP A 29 6.18 -4.97 1.86
N TYR A 30 5.39 -5.76 2.61
CA TYR A 30 3.94 -5.67 2.70
C TYR A 30 3.44 -5.98 4.10
N VAL A 31 2.25 -5.45 4.44
CA VAL A 31 1.35 -6.01 5.44
C VAL A 31 -0.01 -6.20 4.77
N PHE A 32 -0.57 -7.39 4.85
CA PHE A 32 -1.84 -7.70 4.19
C PHE A 32 -2.62 -8.73 5.01
N ASN A 33 -3.40 -8.30 5.97
CA ASN A 33 -4.19 -9.18 6.80
C ASN A 33 -5.48 -8.52 7.31
N LYS A 34 -6.39 -9.34 7.87
CA LYS A 34 -7.70 -8.92 8.38
C LYS A 34 -7.72 -8.66 9.89
N SER A 35 -6.58 -8.64 10.53
CA SER A 35 -6.51 -8.35 11.95
C SER A 35 -6.93 -6.91 12.24
N ASN A 36 -7.38 -6.66 13.45
CA ASN A 36 -7.74 -5.32 13.88
C ASN A 36 -6.53 -4.39 13.96
N THR A 37 -6.78 -3.10 14.18
CA THR A 37 -5.74 -2.07 14.22
C THR A 37 -4.73 -2.25 15.35
N ASP A 38 -5.10 -2.95 16.44
CA ASP A 38 -4.17 -3.22 17.55
C ASP A 38 -3.06 -4.21 17.15
N VAL A 39 -3.31 -5.03 16.13
CA VAL A 39 -2.33 -5.94 15.53
C VAL A 39 -1.63 -5.29 14.33
N THR A 40 -2.39 -4.69 13.40
CA THR A 40 -1.82 -4.20 12.14
C THR A 40 -0.97 -2.94 12.33
N LEU A 41 -1.30 -2.06 13.28
CA LEU A 41 -0.54 -0.83 13.53
C LEU A 41 0.91 -1.12 13.97
N PRO A 42 1.17 -1.95 15.01
CA PRO A 42 2.55 -2.26 15.39
C PRO A 42 3.32 -3.03 14.31
N LEU A 43 2.66 -3.89 13.52
CA LEU A 43 3.29 -4.57 12.37
C LEU A 43 3.75 -3.56 11.31
N ILE A 44 2.88 -2.63 10.94
CA ILE A 44 3.22 -1.57 9.98
C ILE A 44 4.32 -0.66 10.53
N ALA A 45 4.23 -0.25 11.80
CA ALA A 45 5.27 0.54 12.44
C ALA A 45 6.63 -0.15 12.42
N ALA A 46 6.69 -1.45 12.73
CA ALA A 46 7.91 -2.23 12.70
C ALA A 46 8.54 -2.24 11.30
N LYS A 47 7.74 -2.51 10.25
CA LYS A 47 8.25 -2.54 8.86
C LYS A 47 8.68 -1.16 8.37
N LEU A 48 7.95 -0.09 8.67
CA LEU A 48 8.35 1.27 8.31
C LEU A 48 9.68 1.66 8.97
N ASN A 49 9.92 1.26 10.21
CA ASN A 49 11.17 1.49 10.93
C ASN A 49 12.32 0.62 10.39
N GLU A 50 12.07 -0.67 10.12
CA GLU A 50 13.05 -1.61 9.55
C GLU A 50 13.58 -1.10 8.22
N TRP A 51 12.70 -0.73 7.30
CA TRP A 51 13.04 -0.21 5.98
C TRP A 51 13.45 1.27 5.99
N LYS A 52 13.42 1.94 7.16
CA LYS A 52 13.74 3.38 7.31
C LYS A 52 12.95 4.23 6.31
N VAL A 53 11.67 3.93 6.16
CA VAL A 53 10.80 4.60 5.20
C VAL A 53 10.75 6.09 5.48
N THR A 54 10.99 6.91 4.46
CA THR A 54 11.03 8.37 4.60
C THR A 54 9.63 8.96 4.70
N TYR A 55 8.74 8.53 3.81
CA TYR A 55 7.36 9.02 3.73
C TYR A 55 6.39 7.86 3.60
N CYS A 56 5.27 7.94 4.29
CA CYS A 56 4.18 6.99 4.14
C CYS A 56 2.84 7.74 4.06
N ARG A 57 2.07 7.47 3.00
CA ARG A 57 0.68 7.92 2.91
C ARG A 57 -0.24 6.94 3.60
N VAL A 58 -1.21 7.46 4.34
CA VAL A 58 -2.30 6.67 4.93
C VAL A 58 -3.60 7.21 4.39
N GLU A 59 -4.44 6.34 3.83
CA GLU A 59 -5.75 6.74 3.32
C GLU A 59 -6.65 7.21 4.48
N SER A 60 -7.17 8.43 4.36
CA SER A 60 -7.96 9.08 5.40
C SER A 60 -9.47 8.78 5.28
N ASN A 61 -9.82 7.49 5.24
CA ASN A 61 -11.17 7.07 5.57
C ASN A 61 -11.42 7.24 7.09
N SER A 62 -12.60 6.86 7.58
CA SER A 62 -12.98 7.05 9.00
C SER A 62 -11.96 6.51 10.00
N MET A 63 -11.38 5.34 9.71
CA MET A 63 -10.37 4.70 10.57
C MET A 63 -8.94 5.19 10.30
N GLY A 64 -8.62 5.52 9.07
CA GLY A 64 -7.28 5.90 8.64
C GLY A 64 -6.78 7.20 9.25
N ALA A 65 -7.65 8.16 9.52
CA ALA A 65 -7.27 9.42 10.17
C ALA A 65 -6.80 9.21 11.62
N MET A 66 -7.46 8.33 12.36
CA MET A 66 -7.07 7.98 13.73
C MET A 66 -5.82 7.07 13.71
N PHE A 67 -5.77 6.12 12.80
CA PHE A 67 -4.64 5.22 12.59
C PHE A 67 -3.36 6.02 12.31
N SER A 68 -3.39 6.99 11.39
CA SER A 68 -2.23 7.81 11.05
C SER A 68 -1.69 8.62 12.23
N LYS A 69 -2.56 9.14 13.09
CA LYS A 69 -2.15 9.87 14.31
C LYS A 69 -1.44 8.95 15.31
N LYS A 70 -1.93 7.72 15.47
CA LYS A 70 -1.29 6.73 16.33
C LYS A 70 0.04 6.27 15.74
N LEU A 71 0.06 5.90 14.46
CA LEU A 71 1.25 5.42 13.76
C LEU A 71 2.40 6.44 13.82
N GLN A 72 2.11 7.74 13.66
CA GLN A 72 3.14 8.79 13.72
C GLN A 72 3.92 8.82 15.03
N LYS A 73 3.33 8.35 16.13
CA LYS A 73 4.02 8.30 17.43
C LYS A 73 5.08 7.21 17.50
N ASP A 74 4.91 6.14 16.71
CA ASP A 74 5.72 4.93 16.79
C ASP A 74 6.78 4.84 15.69
N VAL A 75 6.79 5.81 14.75
CA VAL A 75 7.70 5.80 13.60
C VAL A 75 8.40 7.14 13.39
N LYS A 76 9.61 7.09 12.83
CA LYS A 76 10.34 8.27 12.33
C LYS A 76 9.87 8.69 10.93
N THR A 77 9.21 7.80 10.22
CA THR A 77 8.58 8.04 8.92
C THR A 77 7.62 9.22 9.01
N LYS A 78 7.65 10.13 8.04
CA LYS A 78 6.66 11.20 7.94
C LYS A 78 5.35 10.64 7.40
N ILE A 79 4.33 10.61 8.25
CA ILE A 79 2.99 10.12 7.90
C ILE A 79 2.18 11.25 7.25
N LEU A 80 1.67 10.99 6.05
CA LEU A 80 0.87 11.92 5.26
C LEU A 80 -0.52 11.33 5.07
N GLN A 81 -1.55 12.05 5.46
CA GLN A 81 -2.92 11.63 5.17
C GLN A 81 -3.29 11.97 3.72
N VAL A 82 -3.99 11.08 3.06
CA VAL A 82 -4.50 11.28 1.71
C VAL A 82 -5.98 10.90 1.65
N HIS A 83 -6.77 11.75 1.03
CA HIS A 83 -8.18 11.46 0.74
C HIS A 83 -8.34 11.16 -0.74
N ASN A 84 -8.83 9.97 -1.05
CA ASN A 84 -9.06 9.55 -2.43
C ASN A 84 -10.51 9.90 -2.84
N THR A 85 -10.62 10.69 -3.90
CA THR A 85 -11.91 11.08 -4.50
C THR A 85 -12.24 10.28 -5.76
N THR A 86 -11.25 9.64 -6.34
CA THR A 86 -11.40 8.81 -7.53
C THR A 86 -11.96 7.44 -7.16
N ASN A 87 -12.89 6.93 -7.94
CA ASN A 87 -13.42 5.58 -7.79
C ASN A 87 -12.29 4.55 -7.77
N LYS A 88 -12.36 3.58 -6.86
CA LYS A 88 -11.34 2.52 -6.62
C LYS A 88 -10.97 1.80 -7.92
N GLN A 89 -11.94 1.27 -8.66
CA GLN A 89 -11.70 0.56 -9.92
C GLN A 89 -10.96 1.43 -10.95
N THR A 90 -11.41 2.68 -11.12
CA THR A 90 -10.74 3.63 -12.01
C THR A 90 -9.31 3.88 -11.59
N ARG A 91 -9.05 4.07 -10.30
CA ARG A 91 -7.71 4.29 -9.74
C ARG A 91 -6.78 3.11 -10.03
N ILE A 92 -7.25 1.88 -9.80
CA ILE A 92 -6.49 0.66 -10.07
C ILE A 92 -6.13 0.55 -11.56
N LEU A 93 -7.12 0.69 -12.43
CA LEU A 93 -6.93 0.53 -13.87
C LEU A 93 -6.01 1.60 -14.47
N MET A 94 -6.14 2.85 -14.05
CA MET A 94 -5.28 3.95 -14.54
C MET A 94 -3.81 3.76 -14.15
N ASN A 95 -3.52 3.04 -13.07
CA ASN A 95 -2.15 2.82 -12.59
C ASN A 95 -1.59 1.46 -13.01
N SER A 96 -2.39 0.58 -13.63
CA SER A 96 -1.97 -0.79 -13.98
C SER A 96 -0.76 -0.84 -14.89
N VAL A 97 -0.68 0.03 -15.89
CA VAL A 97 0.46 0.08 -16.83
C VAL A 97 1.75 0.48 -16.12
N PHE A 98 1.70 1.50 -15.26
CA PHE A 98 2.87 1.90 -14.46
C PHE A 98 3.32 0.76 -13.53
N ILE A 99 2.39 0.09 -12.87
CA ILE A 99 2.68 -1.04 -11.98
C ILE A 99 3.38 -2.16 -12.75
N GLN A 100 2.82 -2.56 -13.89
CA GLN A 100 3.35 -3.67 -14.71
C GLN A 100 4.73 -3.38 -15.31
N GLN A 101 4.98 -2.14 -15.72
CA GLN A 101 6.19 -1.79 -16.46
C GLN A 101 7.31 -1.25 -15.59
N ARG A 102 7.00 -0.71 -14.41
CA ARG A 102 7.95 0.07 -13.62
C ARG A 102 8.19 -0.46 -12.21
N ILE A 103 7.34 -1.32 -11.67
CA ILE A 103 7.49 -1.83 -10.31
C ILE A 103 7.97 -3.29 -10.36
N ASN A 104 9.12 -3.52 -9.77
CA ASN A 104 9.68 -4.84 -9.55
C ASN A 104 9.17 -5.39 -8.20
N PHE A 105 8.60 -6.58 -8.21
CA PHE A 105 8.06 -7.23 -7.02
C PHE A 105 9.12 -8.13 -6.40
N LEU A 106 9.54 -7.83 -5.17
CA LEU A 106 10.38 -8.74 -4.39
C LEU A 106 9.48 -9.72 -3.63
N ARG A 107 9.69 -11.01 -3.88
CA ARG A 107 8.96 -12.07 -3.21
C ARG A 107 9.72 -12.50 -1.96
N SER A 108 9.07 -12.42 -0.79
CA SER A 108 9.64 -12.89 0.47
C SER A 108 9.35 -14.36 0.75
N GLY A 109 8.42 -14.98 0.00
CA GLY A 109 7.97 -16.35 0.21
C GLY A 109 7.07 -16.54 1.43
N THR A 110 6.66 -15.47 2.12
CA THR A 110 5.67 -15.56 3.19
C THR A 110 4.25 -15.66 2.60
N ALA A 111 3.36 -16.37 3.26
CA ALA A 111 1.97 -16.53 2.82
C ALA A 111 1.26 -15.17 2.63
N GLU A 112 1.56 -14.19 3.47
CA GLU A 112 0.99 -12.84 3.40
C GLU A 112 1.47 -12.10 2.16
N ASN A 113 2.75 -12.15 1.82
CA ASN A 113 3.30 -11.56 0.59
C ASN A 113 2.73 -12.22 -0.66
N GLU A 114 2.69 -13.55 -0.69
CA GLU A 114 2.15 -14.26 -1.85
C GLU A 114 0.66 -13.94 -2.04
N LEU A 115 -0.12 -13.85 -0.96
CA LEU A 115 -1.53 -13.46 -1.03
C LEU A 115 -1.72 -12.03 -1.57
N PHE A 116 -0.89 -11.09 -1.14
CA PHE A 116 -0.92 -9.72 -1.68
C PHE A 116 -0.66 -9.71 -3.19
N ILE A 117 0.43 -10.37 -3.61
CA ILE A 117 0.81 -10.46 -5.03
C ILE A 117 -0.27 -11.15 -5.85
N GLU A 118 -0.82 -12.26 -5.35
CA GLU A 118 -1.90 -13.01 -6.01
C GLU A 118 -3.14 -12.12 -6.24
N ASN A 119 -3.56 -11.35 -5.24
CA ASN A 119 -4.70 -10.44 -5.39
C ASN A 119 -4.42 -9.35 -6.44
N VAL A 120 -3.18 -8.83 -6.51
CA VAL A 120 -2.79 -7.85 -7.53
C VAL A 120 -2.81 -8.47 -8.93
N MET A 121 -2.22 -9.67 -9.09
CA MET A 121 -2.09 -10.34 -10.39
C MET A 121 -3.43 -10.81 -10.96
N ASN A 122 -4.35 -11.24 -10.09
CA ASN A 122 -5.66 -11.76 -10.48
C ASN A 122 -6.74 -10.69 -10.61
N TYR A 123 -6.43 -9.41 -10.36
CA TYR A 123 -7.42 -8.35 -10.50
C TYR A 123 -7.88 -8.21 -11.96
N SER A 124 -9.18 -8.25 -12.18
CA SER A 124 -9.80 -8.15 -13.50
C SER A 124 -10.77 -6.97 -13.59
N LYS A 125 -10.72 -6.24 -14.69
CA LYS A 125 -11.67 -5.14 -14.98
C LYS A 125 -13.12 -5.62 -15.04
N GLU A 126 -13.35 -6.79 -15.61
CA GLU A 126 -14.68 -7.34 -15.88
C GLU A 126 -15.09 -8.42 -14.88
N GLY A 127 -14.18 -8.81 -14.00
CA GLY A 127 -14.40 -9.85 -13.00
C GLY A 127 -15.04 -9.33 -11.72
N LYS A 128 -15.71 -10.23 -10.99
CA LYS A 128 -16.02 -10.00 -9.59
C LYS A 128 -14.77 -10.29 -8.77
N ASN A 129 -13.99 -9.25 -8.50
CA ASN A 129 -12.82 -9.39 -7.65
C ASN A 129 -13.27 -9.66 -6.21
N LYS A 130 -12.78 -10.75 -5.64
CA LYS A 130 -13.15 -11.14 -4.26
C LYS A 130 -12.61 -10.14 -3.24
N ASN A 131 -11.40 -9.66 -3.48
CA ASN A 131 -10.74 -8.63 -2.70
C ASN A 131 -9.98 -7.70 -3.66
N ASP A 132 -10.09 -6.41 -3.47
CA ASP A 132 -9.41 -5.39 -4.27
C ASP A 132 -8.52 -4.45 -3.43
N ASP A 133 -8.33 -4.77 -2.14
CA ASP A 133 -7.57 -3.93 -1.21
C ASP A 133 -6.07 -3.89 -1.56
N ALA A 134 -5.48 -5.02 -1.97
CA ALA A 134 -4.08 -5.05 -2.41
C ALA A 134 -3.85 -4.28 -3.71
N PRO A 135 -4.63 -4.48 -4.80
CA PRO A 135 -4.53 -3.64 -6.00
C PRO A 135 -4.75 -2.16 -5.73
N ASP A 136 -5.69 -1.82 -4.85
CA ASP A 136 -5.98 -0.43 -4.52
C ASP A 136 -4.85 0.24 -3.72
N CYS A 137 -4.33 -0.43 -2.70
CA CYS A 137 -3.15 0.00 -1.95
C CYS A 137 -1.96 0.24 -2.90
N LEU A 138 -1.72 -0.69 -3.84
CA LEU A 138 -0.64 -0.55 -4.81
C LEU A 138 -0.88 0.58 -5.81
N ALA A 139 -2.12 0.82 -6.23
CA ALA A 139 -2.48 1.97 -7.07
C ALA A 139 -2.22 3.29 -6.32
N GLY A 140 -2.60 3.39 -5.05
CA GLY A 140 -2.31 4.55 -4.20
C GLY A 140 -0.82 4.79 -4.03
N LEU A 141 -0.03 3.73 -3.81
CA LEU A 141 1.42 3.78 -3.74
C LEU A 141 2.04 4.24 -5.07
N SER A 142 1.51 3.76 -6.20
CA SER A 142 1.97 4.15 -7.55
C SER A 142 1.75 5.64 -7.82
N ILE A 143 0.57 6.17 -7.48
CA ILE A 143 0.27 7.60 -7.58
C ILE A 143 1.25 8.41 -6.72
N PHE A 144 1.53 7.93 -5.52
CA PHE A 144 2.48 8.59 -4.63
C PHE A 144 3.90 8.57 -5.20
N ALA A 145 4.38 7.43 -5.68
CA ALA A 145 5.69 7.30 -6.31
C ALA A 145 5.82 8.21 -7.53
N GLN A 146 4.82 8.24 -8.42
CA GLN A 146 4.80 9.11 -9.58
C GLN A 146 4.85 10.60 -9.19
N SER A 147 4.20 10.99 -8.09
CA SER A 147 4.22 12.37 -7.61
C SER A 147 5.59 12.78 -7.05
N MET A 148 6.27 11.85 -6.35
CA MET A 148 7.56 12.10 -5.69
C MET A 148 8.74 12.02 -6.66
N PHE A 149 8.66 11.15 -7.65
CA PHE A 149 9.77 10.79 -8.53
C PHE A 149 9.49 11.12 -10.00
N LYS A 150 8.80 12.23 -10.27
CA LYS A 150 8.48 12.69 -11.63
C LYS A 150 9.69 12.74 -12.57
N HIS A 151 10.86 13.03 -12.04
CA HIS A 151 12.12 13.12 -12.79
C HIS A 151 12.71 11.75 -13.19
N LEU A 152 12.14 10.65 -12.73
CA LEU A 152 12.58 9.28 -13.03
C LEU A 152 11.64 8.54 -14.01
N ILE A 153 10.51 9.16 -14.36
CA ILE A 153 9.43 8.54 -15.14
C ILE A 153 9.43 9.05 -16.57
#